data_2ac7809add3dde60f136278e94ab9f5e
#
_entry.id   2ac7809add3dde60f136278e94ab9f5e
#
_cell.length_a   1.000
_cell.length_b   1.000
_cell.length_c   1.000
_cell.angle_alpha   90.00
_cell.angle_beta   90.00
_cell.angle_gamma   90.00
#
_symmetry.space_group_name_H-M   'P 1'
#
loop_
_entity.id
_entity.type
_entity.pdbx_description
1 polymer ?
#
loop_
_entity_poly.entity_id
_entity_poly.type
_entity_poly.pdbx_seq_one_letter_code
_entity_poly.pdbx_strand_id
1 'polypeptide(L)'
;MQNEIRQDKIVGSRRFSNYFWSFFLFVGGLGFLLAGLSSYFNINFLPFTNTAELVFIPQGVVMMFYGTLSLGFSIYIIITLLLDIGSGYNEYNKVENLVKIVRKGFPGRNREILLTYPLTNVRAIGIKITEGLNPTRSIYLCLKDERKIPLTPVQEPTAISNLEEEAADLAKFLDLKLENL
;
A
#
# COMPACT_ATOMS: atom_id res chain seq x y z
N MET A 1 -0.24 -20.84 28.77
CA MET A 1 -0.44 -19.40 28.98
C MET A 1 -1.10 -18.89 27.71
N GLN A 2 -2.37 -18.50 27.77
CA GLN A 2 -3.01 -17.86 26.61
C GLN A 2 -2.33 -16.52 26.39
N ASN A 3 -1.86 -16.25 25.18
CA ASN A 3 -1.33 -14.95 24.83
C ASN A 3 -2.49 -13.94 24.95
N GLU A 4 -2.44 -13.10 25.99
CA GLU A 4 -3.48 -12.08 26.23
C GLU A 4 -3.32 -10.85 25.34
N ILE A 5 -2.20 -10.78 24.61
CA ILE A 5 -1.88 -9.71 23.66
C ILE A 5 -1.55 -10.36 22.30
N ARG A 6 -2.27 -9.91 21.27
CA ARG A 6 -2.01 -10.24 19.86
C ARG A 6 -1.66 -8.97 19.10
N GLN A 7 -0.60 -9.04 18.28
CA GLN A 7 -0.18 -7.95 17.43
C GLN A 7 -0.04 -8.42 15.99
N ASP A 8 -0.86 -7.86 15.12
CA ASP A 8 -0.85 -8.14 13.69
C ASP A 8 -0.14 -6.99 12.96
N LYS A 9 1.01 -7.29 12.33
CA LYS A 9 1.78 -6.30 11.57
C LYS A 9 1.14 -6.00 10.22
N ILE A 10 1.10 -4.73 9.86
CA ILE A 10 0.59 -4.26 8.58
C ILE A 10 1.76 -3.83 7.72
N VAL A 11 1.88 -4.47 6.57
CA VAL A 11 2.86 -4.10 5.54
C VAL A 11 2.34 -2.86 4.80
N GLY A 12 3.11 -1.79 4.85
CA GLY A 12 2.80 -0.55 4.14
C GLY A 12 3.26 -0.55 2.69
N SER A 13 3.97 0.50 2.31
CA SER A 13 4.51 0.66 0.96
C SER A 13 5.60 -0.35 0.57
N ARG A 14 6.26 -1.00 1.54
CA ARG A 14 7.36 -1.97 1.29
C ARG A 14 6.87 -3.31 0.76
N ARG A 15 6.04 -3.28 -0.29
CA ARG A 15 5.59 -4.47 -1.01
C ARG A 15 6.48 -4.73 -2.22
N PHE A 16 6.65 -5.98 -2.59
CA PHE A 16 7.43 -6.37 -3.78
C PHE A 16 6.97 -5.63 -5.04
N SER A 17 5.67 -5.48 -5.23
CA SER A 17 5.09 -4.73 -6.36
C SER A 17 5.63 -3.31 -6.47
N ASN A 18 5.77 -2.58 -5.36
CA ASN A 18 6.28 -1.21 -5.38
C ASN A 18 7.77 -1.15 -5.71
N TYR A 19 8.58 -2.11 -5.24
CA TYR A 19 9.99 -2.23 -5.65
C TYR A 19 10.10 -2.52 -7.13
N PHE A 20 9.29 -3.47 -7.63
CA PHE A 20 9.25 -3.82 -9.04
C PHE A 20 8.91 -2.60 -9.90
N TRP A 21 7.79 -1.93 -9.63
CA TRP A 21 7.35 -0.78 -10.42
C TRP A 21 8.31 0.40 -10.31
N SER A 22 8.87 0.70 -9.14
CA SER A 22 9.85 1.78 -9.00
C SER A 22 11.09 1.54 -9.84
N PHE A 23 11.59 0.31 -9.88
CA PHE A 23 12.75 -0.06 -10.71
C PHE A 23 12.46 0.08 -12.21
N PHE A 24 11.34 -0.50 -12.69
CA PHE A 24 11.01 -0.46 -14.11
C PHE A 24 10.69 0.96 -14.60
N LEU A 25 9.98 1.75 -13.78
CA LEU A 25 9.72 3.15 -14.09
C LEU A 25 11.01 3.99 -14.09
N PHE A 26 11.96 3.68 -13.20
CA PHE A 26 13.24 4.38 -13.16
C PHE A 26 14.08 4.08 -14.42
N VAL A 27 14.27 2.80 -14.72
CA VAL A 27 15.11 2.38 -15.87
C VAL A 27 14.45 2.81 -17.18
N GLY A 28 13.16 2.55 -17.35
CA GLY A 28 12.42 2.93 -18.55
C GLY A 28 12.36 4.45 -18.72
N GLY A 29 12.07 5.18 -17.64
CA GLY A 29 12.02 6.64 -17.63
C GLY A 29 13.36 7.27 -17.98
N LEU A 30 14.46 6.74 -17.41
CA LEU A 30 15.80 7.18 -17.73
C LEU A 30 16.15 6.92 -19.20
N GLY A 31 15.81 5.72 -19.72
CA GLY A 31 16.00 5.38 -21.13
C GLY A 31 15.27 6.32 -22.08
N PHE A 32 13.98 6.57 -21.83
CA PHE A 32 13.19 7.51 -22.63
C PHE A 32 13.70 8.94 -22.54
N LEU A 33 14.08 9.40 -21.35
CA LEU A 33 14.63 10.75 -21.18
C LEU A 33 15.94 10.91 -21.91
N LEU A 34 16.87 9.95 -21.77
CA LEU A 34 18.15 9.97 -22.47
C LEU A 34 18.00 9.89 -24.00
N ALA A 35 17.03 9.08 -24.49
CA ALA A 35 16.73 9.02 -25.91
C ALA A 35 16.20 10.36 -26.46
N GLY A 36 15.31 11.01 -25.74
CA GLY A 36 14.81 12.35 -26.11
C GLY A 36 15.91 13.41 -26.08
N LEU A 37 16.78 13.39 -25.07
CA LEU A 37 17.94 14.28 -24.98
C LEU A 37 18.95 14.01 -26.09
N SER A 38 19.19 12.74 -26.43
CA SER A 38 20.07 12.36 -27.57
C SER A 38 19.57 12.94 -28.87
N SER A 39 18.26 12.88 -29.12
CA SER A 39 17.61 13.48 -30.27
C SER A 39 17.74 15.01 -30.31
N TYR A 40 17.62 15.67 -29.14
CA TYR A 40 17.73 17.12 -29.02
C TYR A 40 19.14 17.63 -29.28
N PHE A 41 20.15 16.98 -28.69
CA PHE A 41 21.56 17.39 -28.82
C PHE A 41 22.28 16.77 -30.00
N ASN A 42 21.67 15.85 -30.75
CA ASN A 42 22.31 15.02 -31.80
C ASN A 42 23.55 14.26 -31.29
N ILE A 43 23.53 13.83 -30.04
CA ILE A 43 24.59 13.05 -29.36
C ILE A 43 24.00 11.78 -28.81
N ASN A 44 24.58 10.63 -29.10
CA ASN A 44 24.12 9.36 -28.52
C ASN A 44 24.50 9.23 -27.04
N PHE A 45 23.54 9.43 -26.14
CA PHE A 45 23.71 9.16 -24.72
C PHE A 45 23.47 7.67 -24.36
N LEU A 46 22.80 6.93 -25.24
CA LEU A 46 22.54 5.49 -25.06
C LEU A 46 23.52 4.69 -25.92
N PRO A 47 24.35 3.81 -25.33
CA PRO A 47 25.37 3.07 -26.07
C PRO A 47 24.81 1.95 -26.97
N PHE A 48 23.52 1.59 -26.77
CA PHE A 48 22.91 0.44 -27.47
C PHE A 48 22.01 0.84 -28.63
N THR A 49 21.76 2.13 -28.85
CA THR A 49 20.80 2.62 -29.84
C THR A 49 21.25 3.94 -30.43
N ASN A 50 21.01 4.12 -31.74
CA ASN A 50 21.33 5.35 -32.45
C ASN A 50 20.18 6.36 -32.33
N THR A 51 19.98 6.89 -31.13
CA THR A 51 18.87 7.80 -30.81
C THR A 51 19.12 9.25 -31.24
N ALA A 52 20.37 9.60 -31.65
CA ALA A 52 20.70 10.92 -32.18
C ALA A 52 20.04 11.20 -33.53
N GLU A 53 19.74 10.15 -34.33
CA GLU A 53 19.09 10.26 -35.63
C GLU A 53 17.56 10.40 -35.55
N LEU A 54 16.97 10.27 -34.35
CA LEU A 54 15.53 10.45 -34.17
C LEU A 54 15.11 11.90 -34.38
N VAL A 55 14.01 12.10 -35.08
CA VAL A 55 13.43 13.44 -35.25
C VAL A 55 12.95 13.98 -33.92
N PHE A 56 13.52 15.12 -33.49
CA PHE A 56 13.18 15.68 -32.16
C PHE A 56 11.70 16.02 -32.03
N ILE A 57 11.10 16.67 -33.05
CA ILE A 57 9.66 16.94 -33.08
C ILE A 57 9.01 16.04 -34.14
N PRO A 58 8.08 15.13 -33.76
CA PRO A 58 7.46 14.98 -32.41
C PRO A 58 8.12 13.96 -31.49
N GLN A 59 8.97 13.04 -31.98
CA GLN A 59 9.38 11.83 -31.27
C GLN A 59 10.21 12.13 -30.02
N GLY A 60 11.27 12.92 -30.14
CA GLY A 60 12.14 13.27 -29.02
C GLY A 60 11.41 13.99 -27.90
N VAL A 61 10.48 14.91 -28.24
CA VAL A 61 9.65 15.63 -27.27
C VAL A 61 8.75 14.66 -26.49
N VAL A 62 8.10 13.74 -27.18
CA VAL A 62 7.23 12.74 -26.56
C VAL A 62 8.02 11.83 -25.62
N MET A 63 9.22 11.40 -26.04
CA MET A 63 10.12 10.59 -25.21
C MET A 63 10.56 11.36 -23.96
N MET A 64 10.97 12.61 -24.08
CA MET A 64 11.33 13.44 -22.92
C MET A 64 10.17 13.62 -21.96
N PHE A 65 8.97 13.85 -22.46
CA PHE A 65 7.77 14.02 -21.64
C PHE A 65 7.47 12.76 -20.84
N TYR A 66 7.34 11.60 -21.49
CA TYR A 66 7.06 10.34 -20.79
C TYR A 66 8.22 9.89 -19.90
N GLY A 67 9.47 10.11 -20.34
CA GLY A 67 10.65 9.83 -19.53
C GLY A 67 10.65 10.62 -18.22
N THR A 68 10.37 11.92 -18.29
CA THR A 68 10.29 12.80 -17.10
C THR A 68 9.14 12.40 -16.16
N LEU A 69 7.95 12.10 -16.70
CA LEU A 69 6.82 11.63 -15.92
C LEU A 69 7.13 10.31 -15.21
N SER A 70 7.71 9.35 -15.95
CA SER A 70 8.05 8.04 -15.41
C SER A 70 9.08 8.15 -14.27
N LEU A 71 10.12 8.99 -14.44
CA LEU A 71 11.07 9.27 -13.37
C LEU A 71 10.42 9.92 -12.15
N GLY A 72 9.52 10.87 -12.37
CA GLY A 72 8.76 11.51 -11.29
C GLY A 72 7.93 10.50 -10.48
N PHE A 73 7.22 9.60 -11.15
CA PHE A 73 6.49 8.52 -10.48
C PHE A 73 7.41 7.54 -9.76
N SER A 74 8.54 7.17 -10.40
CA SER A 74 9.53 6.31 -9.75
C SER A 74 10.06 6.92 -8.46
N ILE A 75 10.48 8.19 -8.50
CA ILE A 75 10.98 8.92 -7.31
C ILE A 75 9.89 8.97 -6.23
N TYR A 76 8.64 9.24 -6.60
CA TYR A 76 7.52 9.23 -5.64
C TYR A 76 7.38 7.86 -4.95
N ILE A 77 7.41 6.76 -5.73
CA ILE A 77 7.33 5.41 -5.15
C ILE A 77 8.54 5.14 -4.24
N ILE A 78 9.76 5.51 -4.66
CA ILE A 78 10.98 5.35 -3.86
C ILE A 78 10.85 6.10 -2.52
N ILE A 79 10.36 7.33 -2.54
CA ILE A 79 10.14 8.11 -1.32
C ILE A 79 9.14 7.41 -0.40
N THR A 80 8.03 6.89 -0.93
CA THR A 80 7.05 6.15 -0.11
C THR A 80 7.64 4.88 0.50
N LEU A 81 8.50 4.16 -0.24
CA LEU A 81 9.23 2.98 0.23
C LEU A 81 10.22 3.32 1.35
N LEU A 82 11.00 4.40 1.19
CA LEU A 82 11.98 4.85 2.20
C LEU A 82 11.28 5.26 3.50
N LEU A 83 10.15 5.95 3.38
CA LEU A 83 9.36 6.43 4.50
C LEU A 83 8.47 5.34 5.13
N ASP A 84 8.36 4.17 4.49
CA ASP A 84 7.51 3.05 4.92
C ASP A 84 6.06 3.46 5.19
N ILE A 85 5.48 4.23 4.24
CA ILE A 85 4.15 4.80 4.37
C ILE A 85 3.08 3.71 4.34
N GLY A 86 2.07 3.86 5.19
CA GLY A 86 0.98 2.90 5.33
C GLY A 86 1.32 1.67 6.16
N SER A 87 2.57 1.52 6.64
CA SER A 87 2.92 0.48 7.60
C SER A 87 2.34 0.74 8.97
N GLY A 88 2.28 -0.28 9.79
CA GLY A 88 1.80 -0.16 11.14
C GLY A 88 1.52 -1.51 11.78
N TYR A 89 0.64 -1.51 12.75
CA TYR A 89 0.19 -2.73 13.41
C TYR A 89 -1.19 -2.53 14.03
N ASN A 90 -1.87 -3.64 14.24
CA ASN A 90 -3.06 -3.71 15.08
C ASN A 90 -2.69 -4.49 16.34
N GLU A 91 -2.89 -3.92 17.50
CA GLU A 91 -2.67 -4.55 18.79
C GLU A 91 -4.01 -4.77 19.49
N TYR A 92 -4.23 -6.01 19.89
CA TYR A 92 -5.42 -6.45 20.63
C TYR A 92 -4.96 -6.88 22.02
N ASN A 93 -5.25 -6.07 23.01
CA ASN A 93 -4.83 -6.29 24.40
C ASN A 93 -6.05 -6.58 25.29
N LYS A 94 -6.17 -7.85 25.70
CA LYS A 94 -7.25 -8.29 26.59
C LYS A 94 -7.05 -7.81 28.02
N VAL A 95 -5.79 -7.65 28.46
CA VAL A 95 -5.49 -7.20 29.84
C VAL A 95 -5.92 -5.75 30.03
N GLU A 96 -5.53 -4.88 29.07
CA GLU A 96 -5.92 -3.47 29.09
C GLU A 96 -7.33 -3.23 28.55
N ASN A 97 -7.95 -4.28 27.97
CA ASN A 97 -9.26 -4.21 27.33
C ASN A 97 -9.34 -3.17 26.19
N LEU A 98 -8.28 -3.09 25.40
CA LEU A 98 -8.10 -2.08 24.35
C LEU A 98 -7.68 -2.71 23.00
N VAL A 99 -8.14 -2.08 21.93
CA VAL A 99 -7.63 -2.29 20.56
C VAL A 99 -6.91 -1.02 20.15
N LYS A 100 -5.63 -1.15 19.75
CA LYS A 100 -4.82 -0.05 19.23
C LYS A 100 -4.53 -0.30 17.76
N ILE A 101 -4.84 0.66 16.91
CA ILE A 101 -4.57 0.63 15.47
C ILE A 101 -3.57 1.73 15.16
N VAL A 102 -2.37 1.35 14.75
CA VAL A 102 -1.29 2.29 14.42
C VAL A 102 -1.04 2.25 12.92
N ARG A 103 -0.97 3.41 12.30
CA ARG A 103 -0.62 3.58 10.87
C ARG A 103 0.38 4.71 10.71
N LYS A 104 1.40 4.50 9.87
CA LYS A 104 2.39 5.51 9.53
C LYS A 104 2.00 6.23 8.25
N GLY A 105 1.90 7.55 8.35
CA GLY A 105 1.68 8.45 7.23
C GLY A 105 2.95 9.14 6.72
N PHE A 106 2.77 10.19 5.93
CA PHE A 106 3.88 11.05 5.52
C PHE A 106 4.51 11.78 6.71
N PRO A 107 5.81 12.11 6.63
CA PRO A 107 6.48 12.89 7.67
C PRO A 107 5.76 14.23 7.91
N GLY A 108 5.46 14.51 9.16
CA GLY A 108 4.76 15.70 9.58
C GLY A 108 4.37 15.63 11.06
N ARG A 109 3.58 16.61 11.52
CA ARG A 109 3.12 16.66 12.93
C ARG A 109 2.37 15.41 13.38
N ASN A 110 1.62 14.78 12.45
CA ASN A 110 0.79 13.60 12.72
C ASN A 110 1.27 12.40 11.87
N ARG A 111 2.58 12.10 11.91
CA ARG A 111 3.14 10.98 11.15
C ARG A 111 2.54 9.63 11.54
N GLU A 112 2.26 9.44 12.83
CA GLU A 112 1.62 8.24 13.34
C GLU A 112 0.17 8.53 13.71
N ILE A 113 -0.73 7.82 13.07
CA ILE A 113 -2.16 7.82 13.40
C ILE A 113 -2.36 6.68 14.38
N LEU A 114 -2.69 7.03 15.63
CA LEU A 114 -3.03 6.09 16.69
C LEU A 114 -4.53 6.19 16.95
N LEU A 115 -5.25 5.09 16.69
CA LEU A 115 -6.64 4.94 17.03
C LEU A 115 -6.76 3.91 18.16
N THR A 116 -7.39 4.27 19.25
CA THR A 116 -7.61 3.38 20.41
C THR A 116 -9.08 3.22 20.66
N TYR A 117 -9.52 1.97 20.76
CA TYR A 117 -10.91 1.61 21.03
C TYR A 117 -10.98 0.65 22.22
N PRO A 118 -11.83 0.90 23.22
CA PRO A 118 -12.14 -0.09 24.26
C PRO A 118 -12.79 -1.33 23.63
N LEU A 119 -12.37 -2.52 24.03
CA LEU A 119 -12.98 -3.79 23.56
C LEU A 119 -14.47 -3.86 23.93
N THR A 120 -14.87 -3.20 25.02
CA THR A 120 -16.28 -3.09 25.42
C THR A 120 -17.16 -2.39 24.39
N ASN A 121 -16.57 -1.53 23.53
CA ASN A 121 -17.28 -0.82 22.46
C ASN A 121 -17.28 -1.59 21.14
N VAL A 122 -16.57 -2.72 21.06
CA VAL A 122 -16.54 -3.59 19.89
C VAL A 122 -17.74 -4.52 19.95
N ARG A 123 -18.48 -4.63 18.85
CA ARG A 123 -19.63 -5.51 18.70
C ARG A 123 -19.27 -6.84 18.05
N ALA A 124 -18.50 -6.77 16.96
CA ALA A 124 -18.18 -7.92 16.13
C ALA A 124 -16.95 -7.66 15.26
N ILE A 125 -16.38 -8.73 14.73
CA ILE A 125 -15.45 -8.67 13.61
C ILE A 125 -16.27 -8.86 12.34
N GLY A 126 -16.11 -7.96 11.38
CA GLY A 126 -16.84 -7.98 10.12
C GLY A 126 -15.95 -8.36 8.95
N ILE A 127 -16.46 -9.16 8.00
CA ILE A 127 -15.82 -9.40 6.71
C ILE A 127 -16.64 -8.68 5.65
N LYS A 128 -15.96 -7.89 4.83
CA LYS A 128 -16.57 -7.28 3.64
C LYS A 128 -15.89 -7.82 2.39
N ILE A 129 -16.69 -8.44 1.54
CA ILE A 129 -16.28 -8.94 0.23
C ILE A 129 -17.07 -8.14 -0.81
N THR A 130 -16.35 -7.39 -1.65
CA THR A 130 -16.94 -6.69 -2.79
C THR A 130 -16.42 -7.35 -4.05
N GLU A 131 -17.30 -7.93 -4.83
CA GLU A 131 -16.99 -8.54 -6.12
C GLU A 131 -17.18 -7.51 -7.24
N GLY A 132 -16.44 -7.66 -8.35
CA GLY A 132 -16.52 -6.77 -9.51
C GLY A 132 -15.17 -6.58 -10.19
N LEU A 133 -15.06 -5.52 -11.00
CA LEU A 133 -13.82 -5.19 -11.73
C LEU A 133 -12.63 -4.86 -10.81
N ASN A 134 -12.90 -4.41 -9.60
CA ASN A 134 -11.89 -4.16 -8.57
C ASN A 134 -12.31 -4.85 -7.27
N PRO A 135 -12.12 -6.17 -7.15
CA PRO A 135 -12.55 -6.92 -5.98
C PRO A 135 -11.78 -6.45 -4.74
N THR A 136 -12.50 -6.14 -3.68
CA THR A 136 -11.91 -5.77 -2.40
C THR A 136 -12.37 -6.72 -1.30
N ARG A 137 -11.43 -7.14 -0.48
CA ARG A 137 -11.65 -8.07 0.64
C ARG A 137 -11.00 -7.49 1.87
N SER A 138 -11.77 -7.23 2.89
CA SER A 138 -11.25 -6.52 4.07
C SER A 138 -11.95 -6.99 5.35
N ILE A 139 -11.18 -7.04 6.43
CA ILE A 139 -11.67 -7.29 7.78
C ILE A 139 -11.91 -5.95 8.47
N TYR A 140 -13.02 -5.83 9.14
CA TYR A 140 -13.44 -4.64 9.86
C TYR A 140 -13.67 -4.92 11.34
N LEU A 141 -13.32 -3.96 12.18
CA LEU A 141 -13.77 -3.88 13.57
C LEU A 141 -15.10 -3.15 13.59
N CYS A 142 -16.18 -3.87 13.91
CA CYS A 142 -17.52 -3.31 14.02
C CYS A 142 -17.74 -2.79 15.44
N LEU A 143 -17.97 -1.50 15.57
CA LEU A 143 -18.25 -0.88 16.86
C LEU A 143 -19.76 -0.89 17.16
N LYS A 144 -20.14 -0.70 18.42
CA LYS A 144 -21.54 -0.64 18.88
C LYS A 144 -22.28 0.60 18.34
N ASP A 145 -21.55 1.65 17.97
CA ASP A 145 -22.06 2.87 17.36
C ASP A 145 -22.18 2.79 15.83
N GLU A 146 -22.17 1.56 15.27
CA GLU A 146 -22.28 1.24 13.84
C GLU A 146 -21.07 1.65 12.98
N ARG A 147 -20.06 2.26 13.54
CA ARG A 147 -18.82 2.54 12.81
C ARG A 147 -18.08 1.25 12.49
N LYS A 148 -17.53 1.17 11.28
CA LYS A 148 -16.74 0.06 10.77
C LYS A 148 -15.31 0.54 10.52
N ILE A 149 -14.37 0.06 11.30
CA ILE A 149 -12.96 0.45 11.22
C ILE A 149 -12.19 -0.62 10.47
N PRO A 150 -11.55 -0.32 9.33
CA PRO A 150 -10.79 -1.32 8.57
C PRO A 150 -9.54 -1.76 9.36
N LEU A 151 -9.39 -3.06 9.54
CA LEU A 151 -8.22 -3.69 10.16
C LEU A 151 -7.17 -4.07 9.13
N THR A 152 -7.60 -4.61 7.98
CA THR A 152 -6.71 -4.94 6.88
C THR A 152 -6.40 -3.72 6.02
N PRO A 153 -5.16 -3.57 5.54
CA PRO A 153 -4.84 -2.52 4.58
C PRO A 153 -5.56 -2.77 3.25
N VAL A 154 -5.71 -1.73 2.43
CA VAL A 154 -6.12 -1.89 1.03
C VAL A 154 -5.00 -2.65 0.32
N GLN A 155 -5.24 -3.94 0.03
CA GLN A 155 -4.28 -4.85 -0.60
C GLN A 155 -4.88 -5.50 -1.83
N GLU A 156 -3.99 -6.16 -2.60
CA GLU A 156 -4.43 -7.17 -3.57
C GLU A 156 -5.31 -8.20 -2.87
N PRO A 157 -6.40 -8.64 -3.52
CA PRO A 157 -7.35 -9.54 -2.90
C PRO A 157 -6.67 -10.88 -2.54
N THR A 158 -6.48 -11.12 -1.27
CA THR A 158 -6.10 -12.43 -0.74
C THR A 158 -7.17 -13.48 -1.04
N ALA A 159 -6.81 -14.76 -1.00
CA ALA A 159 -7.80 -15.83 -1.12
C ALA A 159 -8.89 -15.66 -0.05
N ILE A 160 -10.15 -15.92 -0.41
CA ILE A 160 -11.29 -15.76 0.50
C ILE A 160 -11.08 -16.63 1.76
N SER A 161 -10.63 -17.88 1.56
CA SER A 161 -10.35 -18.81 2.66
C SER A 161 -9.37 -18.27 3.69
N ASN A 162 -8.30 -17.60 3.24
CA ASN A 162 -7.29 -17.04 4.15
C ASN A 162 -7.85 -15.85 4.95
N LEU A 163 -8.67 -15.03 4.29
CA LEU A 163 -9.31 -13.88 4.95
C LEU A 163 -10.34 -14.33 5.99
N GLU A 164 -11.15 -15.35 5.66
CA GLU A 164 -12.14 -15.92 6.57
C GLU A 164 -11.46 -16.59 7.77
N GLU A 165 -10.37 -17.33 7.54
CA GLU A 165 -9.59 -17.94 8.60
C GLU A 165 -8.98 -16.90 9.53
N GLU A 166 -8.35 -15.85 8.97
CA GLU A 166 -7.77 -14.73 9.74
C GLU A 166 -8.84 -14.01 10.58
N ALA A 167 -9.99 -13.73 9.98
CA ALA A 167 -11.10 -13.09 10.66
C ALA A 167 -11.72 -13.97 11.76
N ALA A 168 -11.87 -15.29 11.50
CA ALA A 168 -12.37 -16.25 12.46
C ALA A 168 -11.42 -16.41 13.65
N ASP A 169 -10.12 -16.49 13.39
CA ASP A 169 -9.10 -16.56 14.44
C ASP A 169 -9.07 -15.30 15.30
N LEU A 170 -9.24 -14.12 14.68
CA LEU A 170 -9.32 -12.86 15.40
C LEU A 170 -10.59 -12.78 16.25
N ALA A 171 -11.74 -13.16 15.69
CA ALA A 171 -13.03 -13.21 16.40
C ALA A 171 -12.97 -14.16 17.59
N LYS A 172 -12.39 -15.34 17.39
CA LYS A 172 -12.16 -16.33 18.45
C LYS A 172 -11.20 -15.81 19.53
N PHE A 173 -10.11 -15.13 19.11
CA PHE A 173 -9.17 -14.53 20.05
C PHE A 173 -9.84 -13.47 20.91
N LEU A 174 -10.71 -12.63 20.34
CA LEU A 174 -11.40 -11.55 21.07
C LEU A 174 -12.69 -11.98 21.76
N ASP A 175 -13.13 -13.22 21.57
CA ASP A 175 -14.42 -13.75 22.04
C ASP A 175 -15.61 -12.93 21.48
N LEU A 176 -15.53 -12.58 20.20
CA LEU A 176 -16.51 -11.78 19.48
C LEU A 176 -17.17 -12.59 18.35
N LYS A 177 -18.34 -12.11 17.91
CA LYS A 177 -19.05 -12.69 16.76
C LYS A 177 -18.36 -12.28 15.44
N LEU A 178 -18.42 -13.18 14.44
CA LEU A 178 -18.06 -12.89 13.06
C LEU A 178 -19.33 -12.51 12.29
N GLU A 179 -19.31 -11.39 11.57
CA GLU A 179 -20.42 -10.89 10.75
C GLU A 179 -19.97 -10.69 9.30
N ASN A 180 -20.83 -11.04 8.34
CA ASN A 180 -20.67 -10.67 6.92
C ASN A 180 -21.34 -9.31 6.70
N LEU A 181 -20.63 -8.38 6.02
CA LEU A 181 -21.01 -6.96 5.87
C LEU A 181 -21.50 -6.62 4.48
#